data_791e1511b73d8e5cc79378338afda647
#
_entry.id   791e1511b73d8e5cc79378338afda647
#
_cell.length_a   1.000
_cell.length_b   1.000
_cell.length_c   1.000
_cell.angle_alpha   90.00
_cell.angle_beta   90.00
_cell.angle_gamma   90.00
#
_symmetry.space_group_name_H-M   'P 1'
#
loop_
_entity.id
_entity.type
_entity.pdbx_description
1 polymer ?
#
loop_
_entity_poly.entity_id
_entity_poly.type
_entity_poly.pdbx_seq_one_letter_code
_entity_poly.pdbx_strand_id
1 'polypeptide(L)'
;MTLPQRSLTTTCAVVGAATLLTLCSDEAQAPLAPQPFEACVPAEYFAPADPAQALLAKYLSRRFFIAGEAAARVVDAAYRASREVGLDPYLVLAVIAIESGFNPIAQSVMGAKGLMQIIPKYHERLVLAHGGEAALWDPEANIALGARILQQYVYRAGSLEAGLQFYNGAFSDAGAQYASRVMAERERLLEAVQGG
;
A
#
# COMPACT_ATOMS: atom_id res chain seq x y z
N MET A 1 40.06 -52.79 14.48
CA MET A 1 39.15 -53.94 14.33
C MET A 1 38.19 -53.59 13.22
N THR A 2 38.62 -53.88 12.02
CA THR A 2 38.06 -54.84 11.04
C THR A 2 36.62 -54.60 10.56
N LEU A 3 36.52 -54.10 9.35
CA LEU A 3 35.42 -54.22 8.40
C LEU A 3 34.99 -55.69 8.20
N PRO A 4 33.84 -55.99 7.59
CA PRO A 4 33.95 -56.31 6.19
C PRO A 4 32.84 -55.76 5.28
N GLN A 5 33.32 -55.50 4.04
CA GLN A 5 32.56 -55.41 2.80
C GLN A 5 31.81 -56.70 2.47
N ARG A 6 30.67 -56.61 1.83
CA ARG A 6 30.17 -57.64 0.90
C ARG A 6 29.61 -57.00 -0.36
N SER A 7 30.32 -57.27 -1.43
CA SER A 7 29.88 -57.17 -2.81
C SER A 7 29.11 -58.44 -3.21
N LEU A 8 28.18 -58.33 -4.12
CA LEU A 8 27.70 -59.40 -5.06
C LEU A 8 26.93 -58.69 -6.18
N THR A 9 27.55 -58.48 -7.33
CA THR A 9 27.52 -59.23 -8.61
C THR A 9 26.16 -59.31 -9.32
N THR A 10 26.06 -58.56 -10.37
CA THR A 10 25.81 -58.93 -11.80
C THR A 10 24.61 -59.83 -12.11
N THR A 11 23.69 -59.33 -12.91
CA THR A 11 23.15 -60.11 -14.03
C THR A 11 22.68 -59.18 -15.16
N CYS A 12 23.32 -59.29 -16.32
CA CYS A 12 22.86 -58.79 -17.60
C CYS A 12 21.69 -59.63 -18.10
N ALA A 13 20.66 -58.95 -18.66
CA ALA A 13 19.78 -59.58 -19.63
C ALA A 13 19.50 -58.56 -20.75
N VAL A 14 20.08 -58.87 -21.90
CA VAL A 14 19.83 -58.25 -23.20
C VAL A 14 18.65 -59.01 -23.85
N VAL A 15 17.58 -58.32 -24.17
CA VAL A 15 16.65 -58.78 -25.24
C VAL A 15 15.88 -57.58 -25.82
N GLY A 16 15.98 -57.43 -27.15
CA GLY A 16 14.88 -57.09 -28.04
C GLY A 16 14.73 -55.61 -28.44
N ALA A 17 15.34 -55.29 -29.56
CA ALA A 17 14.98 -54.15 -30.38
C ALA A 17 13.56 -54.31 -30.93
N ALA A 18 12.69 -53.34 -30.64
CA ALA A 18 11.47 -53.10 -31.39
C ALA A 18 11.43 -51.59 -31.75
N THR A 19 11.79 -51.32 -32.99
CA THR A 19 11.68 -50.03 -33.64
C THR A 19 10.20 -49.66 -33.78
N LEU A 20 9.65 -48.79 -32.94
CA LEU A 20 8.42 -48.08 -33.20
C LEU A 20 8.76 -46.69 -33.67
N LEU A 21 8.63 -46.47 -34.95
CA LEU A 21 8.50 -45.15 -35.57
C LEU A 21 7.18 -44.55 -35.09
N THR A 22 7.21 -43.70 -34.07
CA THR A 22 6.11 -42.80 -33.79
C THR A 22 6.30 -41.56 -34.65
N LEU A 23 5.41 -41.40 -35.62
CA LEU A 23 5.22 -40.18 -36.37
C LEU A 23 5.02 -39.00 -35.40
N CYS A 24 6.00 -38.08 -35.37
CA CYS A 24 5.78 -36.76 -34.83
C CYS A 24 4.75 -36.05 -35.70
N SER A 25 3.49 -36.04 -35.25
CA SER A 25 2.50 -35.09 -35.74
C SER A 25 2.91 -33.73 -35.22
N ASP A 26 3.40 -32.90 -36.12
CA ASP A 26 3.61 -31.47 -35.94
C ASP A 26 2.22 -30.81 -35.83
N GLU A 27 1.65 -30.85 -34.64
CA GLU A 27 0.49 -30.02 -34.32
C GLU A 27 0.98 -28.60 -34.14
N ALA A 28 0.94 -27.84 -35.23
CA ALA A 28 1.09 -26.40 -35.21
C ALA A 28 0.10 -25.81 -34.19
N GLN A 29 0.58 -25.43 -33.02
CA GLN A 29 -0.20 -24.67 -32.05
C GLN A 29 -0.66 -23.38 -32.70
N ALA A 30 -1.97 -23.29 -32.93
CA ALA A 30 -2.62 -22.06 -33.37
C ALA A 30 -2.28 -20.94 -32.36
N PRO A 31 -1.99 -19.71 -32.82
CA PRO A 31 -1.74 -18.60 -31.93
C PRO A 31 -2.96 -18.42 -31.03
N LEU A 32 -2.72 -18.45 -29.71
CA LEU A 32 -3.72 -18.12 -28.69
C LEU A 32 -4.29 -16.74 -29.01
N ALA A 33 -5.58 -16.70 -29.35
CA ALA A 33 -6.29 -15.43 -29.46
C ALA A 33 -6.11 -14.62 -28.18
N PRO A 34 -5.87 -13.29 -28.27
CA PRO A 34 -5.77 -12.47 -27.08
C PRO A 34 -7.06 -12.62 -26.28
N GLN A 35 -6.95 -13.19 -25.09
CA GLN A 35 -8.05 -13.25 -24.15
C GLN A 35 -8.42 -11.82 -23.80
N PRO A 36 -9.69 -11.41 -23.84
CA PRO A 36 -10.07 -10.10 -23.34
C PRO A 36 -9.65 -10.02 -21.87
N PHE A 37 -8.93 -8.95 -21.53
CA PHE A 37 -8.53 -8.64 -20.16
C PHE A 37 -9.79 -8.25 -19.37
N GLU A 38 -10.54 -9.25 -18.92
CA GLU A 38 -11.62 -9.07 -17.96
C GLU A 38 -11.05 -8.92 -16.56
N ALA A 39 -10.33 -7.83 -16.33
CA ALA A 39 -10.04 -7.35 -14.98
C ALA A 39 -11.22 -6.49 -14.49
N CYS A 40 -12.42 -7.02 -14.58
CA CYS A 40 -13.54 -6.48 -13.82
C CYS A 40 -13.47 -7.13 -12.44
N VAL A 41 -12.68 -6.53 -11.51
CA VAL A 41 -12.78 -6.85 -10.10
C VAL A 41 -14.20 -6.49 -9.68
N PRO A 42 -15.01 -7.42 -9.16
CA PRO A 42 -16.40 -7.13 -8.81
C PRO A 42 -16.45 -5.94 -7.84
N ALA A 43 -17.36 -5.01 -8.08
CA ALA A 43 -17.58 -3.83 -7.22
C ALA A 43 -17.84 -4.21 -5.74
N GLU A 44 -18.28 -5.43 -5.49
CA GLU A 44 -18.48 -6.00 -4.14
C GLU A 44 -17.19 -6.13 -3.33
N TYR A 45 -16.01 -6.18 -3.99
CA TYR A 45 -14.73 -6.30 -3.29
C TYR A 45 -14.31 -4.99 -2.60
N PHE A 46 -14.91 -3.86 -2.98
CA PHE A 46 -14.59 -2.52 -2.45
C PHE A 46 -15.71 -1.88 -1.62
N ALA A 47 -16.77 -2.62 -1.33
CA ALA A 47 -17.80 -2.10 -0.43
C ALA A 47 -17.18 -1.96 0.98
N PRO A 48 -17.12 -0.73 1.56
CA PRO A 48 -16.65 -0.58 2.92
C PRO A 48 -17.57 -1.36 3.84
N ALA A 49 -16.99 -2.21 4.67
CA ALA A 49 -17.72 -3.07 5.61
C ALA A 49 -18.42 -2.22 6.73
N ASP A 50 -18.01 -0.96 6.89
CA ASP A 50 -18.49 -0.02 7.88
C ASP A 50 -19.25 1.13 7.18
N PRO A 51 -20.52 1.38 7.54
CA PRO A 51 -21.32 2.51 7.03
C PRO A 51 -20.62 3.87 7.18
N ALA A 52 -19.88 4.07 8.27
CA ALA A 52 -19.13 5.30 8.51
C ALA A 52 -18.01 5.49 7.47
N GLN A 53 -17.32 4.42 7.09
CA GLN A 53 -16.30 4.48 6.03
C GLN A 53 -16.92 4.79 4.66
N ALA A 54 -18.13 4.27 4.38
CA ALA A 54 -18.85 4.56 3.15
C ALA A 54 -19.24 6.04 3.05
N LEU A 55 -19.76 6.61 4.14
CA LEU A 55 -20.09 8.04 4.24
C LEU A 55 -18.84 8.90 4.05
N LEU A 56 -17.75 8.53 4.69
CA LEU A 56 -16.49 9.23 4.61
C LEU A 56 -15.91 9.19 3.18
N ALA A 57 -15.92 8.04 2.53
CA ALA A 57 -15.49 7.90 1.13
C ALA A 57 -16.34 8.77 0.19
N LYS A 58 -17.67 8.79 0.38
CA LYS A 58 -18.58 9.65 -0.37
C LYS A 58 -18.31 11.14 -0.16
N TYR A 59 -18.03 11.53 1.08
CA TYR A 59 -17.67 12.92 1.42
C TYR A 59 -16.36 13.32 0.74
N LEU A 60 -15.30 12.49 0.86
CA LEU A 60 -13.99 12.74 0.25
C LEU A 60 -14.06 12.81 -1.27
N SER A 61 -14.80 11.89 -1.90
CA SER A 61 -15.02 11.89 -3.35
C SER A 61 -15.59 13.21 -3.86
N ARG A 62 -16.60 13.75 -3.16
CA ARG A 62 -17.25 15.02 -3.52
C ARG A 62 -16.37 16.23 -3.27
N ARG A 63 -15.67 16.25 -2.12
CA ARG A 63 -14.91 17.42 -1.69
C ARG A 63 -13.59 17.57 -2.45
N PHE A 64 -12.93 16.45 -2.76
CA PHE A 64 -11.62 16.45 -3.42
C PHE A 64 -11.69 16.06 -4.91
N PHE A 65 -12.89 15.87 -5.45
CA PHE A 65 -13.14 15.54 -6.86
C PHE A 65 -12.40 14.28 -7.32
N ILE A 66 -12.33 13.27 -6.47
CA ILE A 66 -11.72 11.96 -6.77
C ILE A 66 -12.80 10.90 -7.04
N ALA A 67 -12.47 9.87 -7.81
CA ALA A 67 -13.37 8.76 -8.08
C ALA A 67 -13.81 8.08 -6.76
N GLY A 68 -15.09 7.70 -6.66
CA GLY A 68 -15.63 7.07 -5.45
C GLY A 68 -14.88 5.82 -5.01
N GLU A 69 -14.48 4.98 -5.96
CA GLU A 69 -13.66 3.79 -5.69
C GLU A 69 -12.26 4.14 -5.15
N ALA A 70 -11.63 5.20 -5.69
CA ALA A 70 -10.35 5.66 -5.18
C ALA A 70 -10.48 6.19 -3.75
N ALA A 71 -11.55 6.96 -3.46
CA ALA A 71 -11.85 7.42 -2.12
C ALA A 71 -12.06 6.25 -1.14
N ALA A 72 -12.83 5.24 -1.54
CA ALA A 72 -13.08 4.06 -0.71
C ALA A 72 -11.79 3.28 -0.40
N ARG A 73 -10.92 3.09 -1.41
CA ARG A 73 -9.62 2.44 -1.19
C ARG A 73 -8.71 3.23 -0.26
N VAL A 74 -8.66 4.55 -0.39
CA VAL A 74 -7.86 5.40 0.50
C VAL A 74 -8.38 5.36 1.94
N VAL A 75 -9.71 5.41 2.13
CA VAL A 75 -10.33 5.28 3.46
C VAL A 75 -9.97 3.93 4.08
N ASP A 76 -10.16 2.83 3.36
CA ASP A 76 -9.83 1.49 3.86
C ASP A 76 -8.33 1.35 4.20
N ALA A 77 -7.43 1.85 3.32
CA ALA A 77 -6.00 1.85 3.58
C ALA A 77 -5.62 2.67 4.82
N ALA A 78 -6.23 3.84 5.01
CA ALA A 78 -6.01 4.68 6.19
C ALA A 78 -6.47 3.97 7.47
N TYR A 79 -7.63 3.30 7.46
CA TYR A 79 -8.13 2.54 8.60
C TYR A 79 -7.23 1.33 8.92
N ARG A 80 -6.73 0.61 7.90
CA ARG A 80 -5.77 -0.48 8.09
C ARG A 80 -4.46 0.03 8.69
N ALA A 81 -3.84 1.02 8.06
CA ALA A 81 -2.58 1.59 8.53
C ALA A 81 -2.70 2.15 9.95
N SER A 82 -3.79 2.82 10.27
CA SER A 82 -4.05 3.38 11.60
C SER A 82 -4.12 2.31 12.69
N ARG A 83 -4.80 1.18 12.39
CA ARG A 83 -4.85 0.03 13.33
C ARG A 83 -3.47 -0.56 13.59
N GLU A 84 -2.62 -0.65 12.55
CA GLU A 84 -1.27 -1.22 12.69
C GLU A 84 -0.35 -0.36 13.57
N VAL A 85 -0.50 0.96 13.51
CA VAL A 85 0.40 1.89 14.21
C VAL A 85 -0.23 2.54 15.46
N GLY A 86 -1.51 2.27 15.75
CA GLY A 86 -2.21 2.84 16.89
C GLY A 86 -2.53 4.34 16.74
N LEU A 87 -2.80 4.80 15.51
CA LEU A 87 -3.24 6.17 15.23
C LEU A 87 -4.74 6.22 14.94
N ASP A 88 -5.32 7.41 15.04
CA ASP A 88 -6.69 7.69 14.61
C ASP A 88 -6.77 7.72 13.06
N PRO A 89 -7.68 6.96 12.41
CA PRO A 89 -7.81 6.98 10.95
C PRO A 89 -8.21 8.35 10.40
N TYR A 90 -9.01 9.11 11.11
CA TYR A 90 -9.34 10.48 10.71
C TYR A 90 -8.13 11.42 10.73
N LEU A 91 -7.19 11.19 11.63
CA LEU A 91 -5.92 11.91 11.66
C LEU A 91 -5.09 11.59 10.39
N VAL A 92 -4.96 10.32 10.03
CA VAL A 92 -4.22 9.91 8.82
C VAL A 92 -4.86 10.51 7.57
N LEU A 93 -6.19 10.46 7.45
CA LEU A 93 -6.93 11.08 6.33
C LEU A 93 -6.78 12.61 6.30
N ALA A 94 -6.75 13.26 7.47
CA ALA A 94 -6.51 14.70 7.56
C ALA A 94 -5.12 15.09 7.08
N VAL A 95 -4.09 14.30 7.42
CA VAL A 95 -2.73 14.49 6.88
C VAL A 95 -2.74 14.36 5.36
N ILE A 96 -3.34 13.31 4.79
CA ILE A 96 -3.46 13.14 3.33
C ILE A 96 -4.14 14.35 2.69
N ALA A 97 -5.22 14.86 3.30
CA ALA A 97 -5.93 16.04 2.82
C ALA A 97 -5.04 17.29 2.74
N ILE A 98 -4.22 17.50 3.77
CA ILE A 98 -3.33 18.67 3.87
C ILE A 98 -2.11 18.53 2.95
N GLU A 99 -1.55 17.30 2.84
CA GLU A 99 -0.30 17.04 2.10
C GLU A 99 -0.50 17.02 0.57
N SER A 100 -1.53 16.32 0.11
CA SER A 100 -1.70 16.08 -1.32
C SER A 100 -3.09 16.42 -1.87
N GLY A 101 -4.06 16.73 -0.99
CA GLY A 101 -5.45 16.83 -1.41
C GLY A 101 -5.95 15.54 -2.06
N PHE A 102 -5.48 14.39 -1.59
CA PHE A 102 -5.78 13.05 -2.14
C PHE A 102 -5.22 12.79 -3.55
N ASN A 103 -4.22 13.53 -4.00
CA ASN A 103 -3.54 13.27 -5.27
C ASN A 103 -2.43 12.20 -5.07
N PRO A 104 -2.58 10.96 -5.60
CA PRO A 104 -1.60 9.89 -5.38
C PRO A 104 -0.29 10.10 -6.14
N ILE A 105 -0.28 10.96 -7.14
CA ILE A 105 0.92 11.29 -7.93
C ILE A 105 1.49 12.66 -7.58
N ALA A 106 1.09 13.25 -6.43
CA ALA A 106 1.62 14.53 -5.98
C ALA A 106 3.13 14.43 -5.72
N GLN A 107 3.86 15.43 -6.22
CA GLN A 107 5.29 15.59 -5.98
C GLN A 107 5.62 17.04 -5.70
N SER A 108 6.34 17.28 -4.61
CA SER A 108 6.81 18.62 -4.26
C SER A 108 8.19 18.92 -4.86
N VAL A 109 8.54 20.21 -4.89
CA VAL A 109 9.89 20.66 -5.29
C VAL A 109 11.01 20.14 -4.38
N MET A 110 10.67 19.80 -3.14
CA MET A 110 11.59 19.21 -2.17
C MET A 110 11.72 17.67 -2.30
N GLY A 111 11.01 17.08 -3.27
CA GLY A 111 11.03 15.64 -3.54
C GLY A 111 10.11 14.80 -2.66
N ALA A 112 9.13 15.42 -1.99
CA ALA A 112 8.07 14.69 -1.32
C ALA A 112 7.15 14.01 -2.35
N LYS A 113 6.66 12.79 -2.06
CA LYS A 113 5.96 11.94 -3.02
C LYS A 113 4.70 11.31 -2.43
N GLY A 114 3.66 11.23 -3.26
CA GLY A 114 2.42 10.49 -3.00
C GLY A 114 1.48 11.15 -2.02
N LEU A 115 0.50 10.39 -1.55
CA LEU A 115 -0.62 10.86 -0.73
C LEU A 115 -0.19 11.55 0.56
N MET A 116 0.79 10.99 1.25
CA MET A 116 1.30 11.52 2.52
C MET A 116 2.62 12.30 2.37
N GLN A 117 3.01 12.67 1.15
CA GLN A 117 4.16 13.52 0.84
C GLN A 117 5.46 13.09 1.54
N ILE A 118 5.82 11.82 1.40
CA ILE A 118 7.02 11.27 2.01
C ILE A 118 8.26 11.71 1.23
N ILE A 119 9.27 12.25 1.92
CA ILE A 119 10.56 12.61 1.34
C ILE A 119 11.54 11.43 1.51
N PRO A 120 11.89 10.69 0.43
CA PRO A 120 12.65 9.44 0.52
C PRO A 120 13.98 9.57 1.26
N LYS A 121 14.72 10.65 1.01
CA LYS A 121 16.05 10.88 1.58
C LYS A 121 16.08 10.92 3.11
N TYR A 122 14.96 11.24 3.76
CA TYR A 122 14.88 11.27 5.22
C TYR A 122 14.42 9.95 5.82
N HIS A 123 13.89 9.04 4.98
CA HIS A 123 13.28 7.77 5.38
C HIS A 123 13.81 6.58 4.58
N GLU A 124 15.02 6.68 4.03
CA GLU A 124 15.59 5.73 3.06
C GLU A 124 15.46 4.27 3.50
N ARG A 125 15.88 3.95 4.74
CA ARG A 125 15.78 2.58 5.26
C ARG A 125 14.34 2.06 5.30
N LEU A 126 13.40 2.93 5.68
CA LEU A 126 12.00 2.56 5.79
C LEU A 126 11.37 2.40 4.40
N VAL A 127 11.70 3.29 3.48
CA VAL A 127 11.26 3.22 2.07
C VAL A 127 11.78 1.94 1.41
N LEU A 128 13.07 1.63 1.55
CA LEU A 128 13.66 0.40 1.00
C LEU A 128 13.01 -0.86 1.56
N ALA A 129 12.73 -0.89 2.87
CA ALA A 129 12.07 -2.03 3.51
C ALA A 129 10.61 -2.26 3.06
N HIS A 130 9.98 -1.26 2.43
CA HIS A 130 8.58 -1.31 1.98
C HIS A 130 8.42 -1.29 0.46
N GLY A 131 9.45 -1.68 -0.30
CA GLY A 131 9.36 -1.77 -1.76
C GLY A 131 10.05 -0.65 -2.53
N GLY A 132 10.83 0.18 -1.84
CA GLY A 132 11.62 1.24 -2.46
C GLY A 132 10.77 2.39 -2.98
N GLU A 133 11.30 3.08 -4.00
CA GLU A 133 10.64 4.27 -4.55
C GLU A 133 9.26 3.98 -5.17
N ALA A 134 9.05 2.77 -5.69
CA ALA A 134 7.77 2.38 -6.27
C ALA A 134 6.63 2.43 -5.24
N ALA A 135 6.90 2.08 -3.98
CA ALA A 135 5.93 2.14 -2.89
C ALA A 135 5.43 3.57 -2.59
N LEU A 136 6.20 4.60 -2.96
CA LEU A 136 5.79 5.99 -2.76
C LEU A 136 4.68 6.43 -3.72
N TRP A 137 4.52 5.74 -4.83
CA TRP A 137 3.50 5.99 -5.85
C TRP A 137 2.30 5.04 -5.74
N ASP A 138 2.43 3.98 -4.95
CA ASP A 138 1.31 3.12 -4.61
C ASP A 138 0.52 3.72 -3.45
N PRO A 139 -0.78 4.00 -3.60
CA PRO A 139 -1.59 4.66 -2.58
C PRO A 139 -1.58 3.94 -1.23
N GLU A 140 -1.72 2.63 -1.23
CA GLU A 140 -1.83 1.84 0.02
C GLU A 140 -0.49 1.77 0.74
N ALA A 141 0.59 1.50 -0.01
CA ALA A 141 1.94 1.47 0.54
C ALA A 141 2.38 2.85 1.06
N ASN A 142 2.06 3.93 0.33
CA ASN A 142 2.35 5.29 0.75
C ASN A 142 1.64 5.65 2.06
N ILE A 143 0.35 5.31 2.21
CA ILE A 143 -0.42 5.54 3.44
C ILE A 143 0.16 4.74 4.60
N ALA A 144 0.44 3.45 4.41
CA ALA A 144 1.03 2.61 5.46
C ALA A 144 2.38 3.14 5.93
N LEU A 145 3.24 3.54 4.99
CA LEU A 145 4.55 4.09 5.26
C LEU A 145 4.46 5.45 5.96
N GLY A 146 3.61 6.35 5.47
CA GLY A 146 3.40 7.68 6.05
C GLY A 146 2.81 7.64 7.46
N ALA A 147 1.85 6.75 7.71
CA ALA A 147 1.28 6.55 9.05
C ALA A 147 2.36 6.05 10.03
N ARG A 148 3.24 5.14 9.61
CA ARG A 148 4.36 4.66 10.42
C ARG A 148 5.38 5.77 10.71
N ILE A 149 5.68 6.61 9.74
CA ILE A 149 6.56 7.78 9.93
C ILE A 149 5.94 8.76 10.92
N LEU A 150 4.67 9.07 10.76
CA LEU A 150 3.94 9.97 11.67
C LEU A 150 3.96 9.42 13.11
N GLN A 151 3.64 8.14 13.28
CA GLN A 151 3.68 7.48 14.59
C GLN A 151 5.06 7.58 15.25
N GLN A 152 6.15 7.38 14.49
CA GLN A 152 7.51 7.52 15.00
C GLN A 152 7.80 8.95 15.48
N TYR A 153 7.33 9.96 14.74
CA TYR A 153 7.49 11.35 15.12
C TYR A 153 6.69 11.70 16.37
N VAL A 154 5.42 11.24 16.45
CA VAL A 154 4.60 11.43 17.65
C VAL A 154 5.27 10.80 18.89
N TYR A 155 5.77 9.57 18.75
CA TYR A 155 6.48 8.89 19.84
C TYR A 155 7.74 9.64 20.28
N ARG A 156 8.55 10.09 19.33
CA ARG A 156 9.81 10.83 19.64
C ARG A 156 9.55 12.20 20.24
N ALA A 157 8.51 12.88 19.77
CA ALA A 157 8.17 14.22 20.22
C ALA A 157 7.40 14.25 21.56
N GLY A 158 6.84 13.11 21.98
CA GLY A 158 6.08 12.99 23.23
C GLY A 158 4.67 13.58 23.18
N SER A 159 4.26 14.20 22.07
CA SER A 159 2.89 14.69 21.87
C SER A 159 2.51 14.63 20.38
N LEU A 160 1.19 14.56 20.13
CA LEU A 160 0.64 14.57 18.77
C LEU A 160 0.99 15.86 18.03
N GLU A 161 0.81 17.01 18.69
CA GLU A 161 1.07 18.32 18.09
C GLU A 161 2.54 18.45 17.67
N ALA A 162 3.48 18.16 18.56
CA ALA A 162 4.90 18.20 18.25
C ALA A 162 5.29 17.15 17.17
N GLY A 163 4.68 15.97 17.20
CA GLY A 163 4.88 14.95 16.18
C GLY A 163 4.43 15.40 14.79
N LEU A 164 3.28 16.07 14.68
CA LEU A 164 2.78 16.68 13.44
C LEU A 164 3.73 17.78 12.94
N GLN A 165 4.24 18.65 13.83
CA GLN A 165 5.22 19.68 13.47
C GLN A 165 6.53 19.04 12.94
N PHE A 166 6.98 17.94 13.54
CA PHE A 166 8.14 17.18 13.04
C PHE A 166 7.86 16.56 11.67
N TYR A 167 6.65 16.05 11.46
CA TYR A 167 6.26 15.47 10.17
C TYR A 167 6.36 16.50 9.02
N ASN A 168 5.88 17.71 9.25
CA ASN A 168 5.96 18.82 8.29
C ASN A 168 7.37 19.47 8.20
N GLY A 169 8.31 19.08 9.07
CA GLY A 169 9.62 19.74 9.15
C GLY A 169 9.62 21.13 9.78
N ALA A 170 8.52 21.55 10.40
CA ALA A 170 8.35 22.87 11.00
C ALA A 170 8.73 22.89 12.49
N PHE A 171 9.97 22.50 12.79
CA PHE A 171 10.48 22.31 14.15
C PHE A 171 10.44 23.57 15.03
N SER A 172 10.46 24.75 14.43
CA SER A 172 10.52 26.05 15.12
C SER A 172 9.26 26.90 15.00
N ASP A 173 8.17 26.35 14.45
CA ASP A 173 6.90 27.06 14.35
C ASP A 173 6.18 27.09 15.70
N ALA A 174 6.39 28.18 16.45
CA ALA A 174 5.76 28.38 17.75
C ALA A 174 4.22 28.46 17.71
N GLY A 175 3.65 28.70 16.52
CA GLY A 175 2.20 28.77 16.31
C GLY A 175 1.55 27.42 16.03
N ALA A 176 2.35 26.35 15.88
CA ALA A 176 1.87 25.00 15.55
C ALA A 176 0.85 24.99 14.40
N GLN A 177 1.07 25.84 13.38
CA GLN A 177 0.09 26.07 12.31
C GLN A 177 -0.25 24.82 11.52
N TYR A 178 0.77 23.97 11.25
CA TYR A 178 0.51 22.72 10.55
C TYR A 178 -0.35 21.78 11.38
N ALA A 179 -0.02 21.56 12.65
CA ALA A 179 -0.79 20.73 13.55
C ALA A 179 -2.23 21.24 13.68
N SER A 180 -2.41 22.56 13.85
CA SER A 180 -3.75 23.17 13.91
C SER A 180 -4.56 22.93 12.64
N ARG A 181 -3.96 23.02 11.46
CA ARG A 181 -4.63 22.73 10.18
C ARG A 181 -5.06 21.28 10.07
N VAL A 182 -4.17 20.34 10.44
CA VAL A 182 -4.46 18.91 10.43
C VAL A 182 -5.58 18.58 11.40
N MET A 183 -5.55 19.13 12.63
CA MET A 183 -6.60 18.90 13.63
C MET A 183 -7.94 19.48 13.21
N ALA A 184 -7.97 20.67 12.63
CA ALA A 184 -9.19 21.25 12.08
C ALA A 184 -9.76 20.42 10.92
N GLU A 185 -8.91 19.86 10.09
CA GLU A 185 -9.36 18.96 9.02
C GLU A 185 -9.90 17.64 9.58
N ARG A 186 -9.25 17.07 10.58
CA ARG A 186 -9.70 15.87 11.29
C ARG A 186 -11.13 16.06 11.84
N GLU A 187 -11.40 17.19 12.52
CA GLU A 187 -12.75 17.49 13.04
C GLU A 187 -13.80 17.58 11.92
N ARG A 188 -13.48 18.23 10.78
CA ARG A 188 -14.39 18.26 9.62
C ARG A 188 -14.73 16.87 9.08
N LEU A 189 -13.77 15.96 9.08
CA LEU A 189 -13.99 14.57 8.64
C LEU A 189 -14.92 13.83 9.62
N LEU A 190 -14.74 14.05 10.92
CA LEU A 190 -15.62 13.48 11.95
C LEU A 190 -17.05 14.01 11.84
N GLU A 191 -17.22 15.32 11.69
CA GLU A 191 -18.52 15.97 11.51
C GLU A 191 -19.25 15.45 10.27
N ALA A 192 -18.53 15.22 9.17
CA ALA A 192 -19.10 14.71 7.93
C ALA A 192 -19.75 13.31 8.05
N VAL A 193 -19.27 12.50 9.00
CA VAL A 193 -19.83 11.18 9.27
C VAL A 193 -20.95 11.23 10.31
N GLN A 194 -20.90 12.16 11.28
CA GLN A 194 -21.91 12.30 12.33
C GLN A 194 -23.17 13.03 11.86
N GLY A 195 -23.05 13.86 10.82
CA GLY A 195 -24.15 14.69 10.28
C GLY A 195 -24.86 14.09 9.06
N GLY A 196 -24.48 12.91 8.61
CA GLY A 196 -25.10 12.19 7.49
C GLY A 196 -25.92 11.02 7.98
#